data_08ecc1f59e3e41fd32a4fde5cfb3fefd
#
_entry.id   08ecc1f59e3e41fd32a4fde5cfb3fefd
#
_cell.length_a   1.000
_cell.length_b   1.000
_cell.length_c   1.000
_cell.angle_alpha   90.00
_cell.angle_beta   90.00
_cell.angle_gamma   90.00
#
_symmetry.space_group_name_H-M   'P 1'
#
loop_
_entity.id
_entity.type
_entity.pdbx_description
1 polymer ?
#
loop_
_entity_poly.entity_id
_entity_poly.type
_entity_poly.pdbx_seq_one_letter_code
_entity_poly.pdbx_strand_id
1 'polypeptide(L)'
;MSKNKKIVLTVSLLILIVIVGIGGFIGNYFYNLALNPFTSKDMIFGEEDDSLEVEDDVNWLMKDSNYRDKYITSSDNLKLHAYEIINKNKTDKWAIVVHGYTSEGKTLSSKAKHLYNMGYNILVPDLRGHGISQGNYIGMGWDDRLDIVYWINNIVKSNPQSEIALHGTSMGSATVLMASGEKLPPNVKAIVADCGYTSVYDEFKHQLKELFNLPTFPIMNVSDIVTHIKAGYCLNDASAINQVKKSTTPILYIHGDKDDFVPYYMMDELYNATNSEKEKLTIEGGEHANSDLVNPKLYWSTIANFLSKYIKK
;
A
#
# COMPACT_ATOMS: atom_id res chain seq x y z
N MET A 1 -51.24 20.60 11.31
CA MET A 1 -50.82 19.24 11.58
C MET A 1 -51.42 18.80 12.89
N SER A 2 -52.10 17.64 12.93
CA SER A 2 -52.72 17.15 14.16
C SER A 2 -51.68 16.84 15.24
N LYS A 3 -52.08 16.87 16.54
CA LYS A 3 -51.19 16.59 17.69
C LYS A 3 -50.48 15.23 17.53
N ASN A 4 -51.20 14.23 17.07
CA ASN A 4 -50.63 12.87 16.84
C ASN A 4 -49.56 12.86 15.73
N LYS A 5 -49.74 13.63 14.64
CA LYS A 5 -48.76 13.75 13.56
C LYS A 5 -47.46 14.46 14.05
N LYS A 6 -47.59 15.44 14.94
CA LYS A 6 -46.44 16.13 15.56
C LYS A 6 -45.65 15.14 16.45
N ILE A 7 -46.33 14.35 17.30
CA ILE A 7 -45.70 13.33 18.16
C ILE A 7 -44.95 12.30 17.33
N VAL A 8 -45.58 11.71 16.30
CA VAL A 8 -44.97 10.75 15.41
C VAL A 8 -43.70 11.31 14.75
N LEU A 9 -43.79 12.55 14.22
CA LEU A 9 -42.63 13.20 13.60
C LEU A 9 -41.48 13.43 14.59
N THR A 10 -41.79 13.87 15.82
CA THR A 10 -40.77 14.09 16.86
C THR A 10 -40.10 12.75 17.26
N VAL A 11 -40.88 11.68 17.46
CA VAL A 11 -40.35 10.35 17.80
C VAL A 11 -39.49 9.80 16.66
N SER A 12 -39.96 9.93 15.42
CA SER A 12 -39.17 9.48 14.24
C SER A 12 -37.83 10.25 14.12
N LEU A 13 -37.84 11.56 14.39
CA LEU A 13 -36.63 12.36 14.38
C LEU A 13 -35.65 11.95 15.49
N LEU A 14 -36.17 11.70 16.70
CA LEU A 14 -35.33 11.21 17.80
C LEU A 14 -34.70 9.84 17.49
N ILE A 15 -35.49 8.92 16.91
CA ILE A 15 -34.96 7.59 16.48
C ILE A 15 -33.86 7.79 15.40
N LEU A 16 -34.07 8.67 14.44
CA LEU A 16 -33.10 8.95 13.39
C LEU A 16 -31.79 9.51 13.99
N ILE A 17 -31.90 10.45 14.94
CA ILE A 17 -30.74 11.03 15.64
C ILE A 17 -29.94 9.93 16.36
N VAL A 18 -30.64 9.01 17.04
CA VAL A 18 -29.99 7.89 17.73
C VAL A 18 -29.28 6.96 16.74
N ILE A 19 -29.94 6.59 15.64
CA ILE A 19 -29.34 5.74 14.59
C ILE A 19 -28.09 6.41 14.00
N VAL A 20 -28.16 7.68 13.65
CA VAL A 20 -27.03 8.46 13.12
C VAL A 20 -25.90 8.53 14.15
N GLY A 21 -26.22 8.76 15.43
CA GLY A 21 -25.24 8.79 16.52
C GLY A 21 -24.51 7.46 16.70
N ILE A 22 -25.25 6.34 16.72
CA ILE A 22 -24.68 4.99 16.81
C ILE A 22 -23.82 4.70 15.56
N GLY A 23 -24.35 4.98 14.38
CA GLY A 23 -23.61 4.78 13.12
C GLY A 23 -22.31 5.60 13.08
N GLY A 24 -22.37 6.86 13.48
CA GLY A 24 -21.19 7.72 13.59
C GLY A 24 -20.15 7.21 14.59
N PHE A 25 -20.60 6.68 15.74
CA PHE A 25 -19.71 6.06 16.73
C PHE A 25 -19.01 4.81 16.18
N ILE A 26 -19.76 3.88 15.58
CA ILE A 26 -19.22 2.65 14.96
C ILE A 26 -18.26 2.99 13.84
N GLY A 27 -18.66 3.85 12.92
CA GLY A 27 -17.81 4.24 11.80
C GLY A 27 -16.53 4.94 12.25
N ASN A 28 -16.61 5.80 13.27
CA ASN A 28 -15.43 6.44 13.86
C ASN A 28 -14.51 5.44 14.58
N TYR A 29 -15.07 4.43 15.24
CA TYR A 29 -14.30 3.38 15.88
C TYR A 29 -13.44 2.62 14.84
N PHE A 30 -14.06 2.10 13.77
CA PHE A 30 -13.34 1.36 12.74
C PHE A 30 -12.40 2.25 11.92
N TYR A 31 -12.77 3.51 11.66
CA TYR A 31 -11.84 4.47 11.07
C TYR A 31 -10.57 4.65 11.92
N ASN A 32 -10.73 4.86 13.23
CA ASN A 32 -9.57 5.03 14.10
C ASN A 32 -8.74 3.74 14.18
N LEU A 33 -9.38 2.59 14.28
CA LEU A 33 -8.69 1.31 14.31
C LEU A 33 -7.86 1.08 13.04
N ALA A 34 -8.42 1.33 11.86
CA ALA A 34 -7.78 1.00 10.60
C ALA A 34 -6.91 2.15 10.04
N LEU A 35 -7.39 3.39 10.08
CA LEU A 35 -6.79 4.50 9.31
C LEU A 35 -6.10 5.57 10.16
N ASN A 36 -6.30 5.60 11.47
CA ASN A 36 -5.61 6.57 12.31
C ASN A 36 -4.20 6.05 12.65
N PRO A 37 -3.11 6.70 12.20
CA PRO A 37 -1.73 6.23 12.43
C PRO A 37 -1.32 6.28 13.91
N PHE A 38 -2.04 7.03 14.74
CA PHE A 38 -1.74 7.20 16.17
C PHE A 38 -2.52 6.22 17.08
N THR A 39 -3.35 5.34 16.50
CA THR A 39 -4.07 4.29 17.24
C THR A 39 -3.28 3.00 17.17
N SER A 40 -3.08 2.32 18.31
CA SER A 40 -2.45 0.97 18.33
C SER A 40 -3.18 0.00 17.40
N LYS A 41 -2.41 -0.87 16.79
CA LYS A 41 -2.88 -1.92 15.87
C LYS A 41 -2.89 -3.32 16.48
N ASP A 42 -2.68 -3.43 17.79
CA ASP A 42 -2.63 -4.71 18.51
C ASP A 42 -3.89 -5.56 18.32
N MET A 43 -5.05 -4.92 18.08
CA MET A 43 -6.28 -5.62 17.75
C MET A 43 -6.28 -6.27 16.35
N ILE A 44 -5.38 -5.85 15.47
CA ILE A 44 -5.24 -6.37 14.11
C ILE A 44 -4.13 -7.42 14.06
N PHE A 45 -2.98 -7.13 14.68
CA PHE A 45 -1.78 -7.97 14.59
C PHE A 45 -1.47 -8.78 15.85
N GLY A 46 -2.22 -8.57 16.95
CA GLY A 46 -1.85 -9.06 18.27
C GLY A 46 -0.84 -8.12 18.95
N GLU A 47 -0.41 -8.48 20.16
CA GLU A 47 0.72 -7.80 20.80
C GLU A 47 1.98 -8.22 20.03
N GLU A 48 2.52 -7.31 19.21
CA GLU A 48 3.79 -7.58 18.51
C GLU A 48 4.91 -7.77 19.54
N ASP A 49 5.60 -8.88 19.44
CA ASP A 49 6.88 -9.05 20.09
C ASP A 49 7.94 -8.28 19.28
N ASP A 50 8.19 -7.03 19.66
CA ASP A 50 9.23 -6.15 19.05
C ASP A 50 10.62 -6.80 18.95
N SER A 51 10.80 -7.97 19.52
CA SER A 51 12.07 -8.72 19.54
C SER A 51 12.39 -9.45 18.24
N LEU A 52 11.43 -9.52 17.28
CA LEU A 52 11.60 -10.25 16.02
C LEU A 52 11.84 -9.35 14.79
N GLU A 53 11.97 -8.04 14.94
CA GLU A 53 12.60 -7.23 13.90
C GLU A 53 14.01 -7.78 13.68
N VAL A 54 14.23 -8.39 12.52
CA VAL A 54 15.53 -8.96 12.16
C VAL A 54 16.52 -7.81 12.10
N GLU A 55 17.25 -7.60 13.19
CA GLU A 55 18.18 -6.49 13.43
C GLU A 55 19.20 -6.31 12.28
N ASP A 56 19.49 -7.40 11.56
CA ASP A 56 20.38 -7.42 10.41
C ASP A 56 19.80 -6.73 9.16
N ASP A 57 18.49 -6.72 8.96
CA ASP A 57 17.87 -6.17 7.75
C ASP A 57 17.79 -4.64 7.79
N VAL A 58 17.43 -4.05 8.92
CA VAL A 58 17.42 -2.59 9.12
C VAL A 58 18.86 -2.03 9.08
N ASN A 59 19.84 -2.80 9.53
CA ASN A 59 21.23 -2.37 9.66
C ASN A 59 21.86 -1.95 8.32
N TRP A 60 21.61 -2.66 7.21
CA TRP A 60 22.24 -2.27 5.95
C TRP A 60 21.79 -0.88 5.49
N LEU A 61 20.49 -0.59 5.52
CA LEU A 61 19.98 0.71 5.09
C LEU A 61 20.54 1.82 5.98
N MET A 62 20.43 1.64 7.30
CA MET A 62 20.75 2.70 8.26
C MET A 62 22.24 2.90 8.51
N LYS A 63 23.08 1.86 8.35
CA LYS A 63 24.51 1.91 8.70
C LYS A 63 25.46 1.85 7.50
N ASP A 64 25.10 1.08 6.46
CA ASP A 64 26.06 0.70 5.40
C ASP A 64 25.71 1.28 4.02
N SER A 65 24.45 1.71 3.79
CA SER A 65 23.98 2.10 2.46
C SER A 65 24.45 3.50 2.02
N ASN A 66 24.92 4.34 2.96
CA ASN A 66 25.19 5.78 2.76
C ASN A 66 23.95 6.51 2.19
N TYR A 67 22.77 6.20 2.72
CA TYR A 67 21.54 6.86 2.31
C TYR A 67 21.56 8.37 2.56
N ARG A 68 20.66 9.05 1.88
CA ARG A 68 20.37 10.48 2.10
C ARG A 68 18.88 10.63 2.33
N ASP A 69 18.53 11.45 3.31
CA ASP A 69 17.15 11.86 3.49
C ASP A 69 16.69 12.74 2.33
N LYS A 70 15.60 12.35 1.71
CA LYS A 70 14.91 13.11 0.67
C LYS A 70 13.55 13.54 1.16
N TYR A 71 13.12 14.70 0.70
CA TYR A 71 11.80 15.24 1.02
C TYR A 71 11.14 15.77 -0.24
N ILE A 72 9.84 15.52 -0.35
CA ILE A 72 8.96 16.17 -1.32
C ILE A 72 7.76 16.76 -0.59
N THR A 73 7.04 17.65 -1.27
CA THR A 73 5.73 18.14 -0.81
C THR A 73 4.66 17.49 -1.66
N SER A 74 3.68 16.84 -1.02
CA SER A 74 2.51 16.26 -1.68
C SER A 74 1.55 17.33 -2.22
N SER A 75 0.54 16.91 -3.00
CA SER A 75 -0.48 17.83 -3.53
C SER A 75 -1.30 18.52 -2.44
N ASP A 76 -1.43 17.89 -1.29
CA ASP A 76 -2.14 18.38 -0.10
C ASP A 76 -1.21 18.98 0.97
N ASN A 77 0.02 19.36 0.56
CA ASN A 77 1.04 20.06 1.35
C ASN A 77 1.66 19.25 2.50
N LEU A 78 1.59 17.92 2.49
CA LEU A 78 2.35 17.10 3.43
C LEU A 78 3.83 17.08 3.04
N LYS A 79 4.71 17.19 4.04
CA LYS A 79 6.14 16.92 3.88
C LYS A 79 6.34 15.41 3.97
N LEU A 80 6.71 14.78 2.86
CA LEU A 80 6.95 13.34 2.75
C LEU A 80 8.45 13.08 2.69
N HIS A 81 8.86 11.99 3.32
CA HIS A 81 10.25 11.55 3.42
C HIS A 81 10.52 10.30 2.60
N ALA A 82 11.76 10.12 2.17
CA ALA A 82 12.29 8.88 1.61
C ALA A 82 13.79 8.76 1.88
N TYR A 83 14.26 7.52 1.97
CA TYR A 83 15.68 7.17 1.93
C TYR A 83 16.13 7.02 0.49
N GLU A 84 17.09 7.84 0.05
CA GLU A 84 17.70 7.76 -1.27
C GLU A 84 19.08 7.12 -1.17
N ILE A 85 19.31 6.03 -1.90
CA ILE A 85 20.61 5.34 -1.94
C ILE A 85 21.09 5.30 -3.39
N ILE A 86 22.19 5.99 -3.65
CA ILE A 86 22.82 6.02 -4.98
C ILE A 86 23.78 4.84 -5.09
N ASN A 87 23.64 4.05 -6.14
CA ASN A 87 24.52 2.92 -6.38
C ASN A 87 25.95 3.38 -6.62
N LYS A 88 26.91 2.66 -6.05
CA LYS A 88 28.33 2.93 -6.24
C LYS A 88 28.79 2.81 -7.71
N ASN A 89 28.11 1.99 -8.47
CA ASN A 89 28.29 1.91 -9.93
C ASN A 89 27.32 2.87 -10.59
N LYS A 90 27.84 3.74 -11.47
CA LYS A 90 26.98 4.69 -12.20
C LYS A 90 25.93 3.93 -13.01
N THR A 91 24.66 4.24 -12.76
CA THR A 91 23.52 3.60 -13.42
C THR A 91 22.35 4.58 -13.54
N ASP A 92 21.53 4.41 -14.57
CA ASP A 92 20.25 5.11 -14.73
C ASP A 92 19.05 4.27 -14.21
N LYS A 93 19.30 3.06 -13.72
CA LYS A 93 18.26 2.19 -13.14
C LYS A 93 17.89 2.66 -11.75
N TRP A 94 16.59 2.74 -11.48
CA TRP A 94 16.03 3.10 -10.19
C TRP A 94 15.01 2.06 -9.75
N ALA A 95 14.96 1.80 -8.46
CA ALA A 95 13.87 1.06 -7.84
C ALA A 95 13.25 1.90 -6.71
N ILE A 96 11.93 2.09 -6.76
CA ILE A 96 11.15 2.65 -5.65
C ILE A 96 10.56 1.46 -4.91
N VAL A 97 10.90 1.32 -3.60
CA VAL A 97 10.52 0.18 -2.78
C VAL A 97 9.53 0.66 -1.71
N VAL A 98 8.29 0.16 -1.79
CA VAL A 98 7.13 0.72 -1.06
C VAL A 98 6.66 -0.26 0.01
N HIS A 99 6.62 0.20 1.26
CA HIS A 99 6.31 -0.62 2.44
C HIS A 99 4.82 -0.90 2.64
N GLY A 100 4.53 -1.89 3.49
CA GLY A 100 3.18 -2.31 3.87
C GLY A 100 2.53 -1.44 4.95
N TYR A 101 1.34 -1.84 5.36
CA TYR A 101 0.56 -1.23 6.42
C TYR A 101 1.30 -1.33 7.76
N THR A 102 1.26 -0.28 8.57
CA THR A 102 1.97 -0.13 9.86
C THR A 102 3.49 -0.21 9.83
N SER A 103 4.08 -0.40 8.67
CA SER A 103 5.52 -0.46 8.46
C SER A 103 6.09 0.93 8.10
N GLU A 104 7.37 1.02 7.86
CA GLU A 104 8.06 2.25 7.41
C GLU A 104 9.18 1.90 6.42
N GLY A 105 9.74 2.90 5.75
CA GLY A 105 10.73 2.66 4.69
C GLY A 105 11.92 1.83 5.14
N LYS A 106 12.46 2.07 6.34
CA LYS A 106 13.66 1.35 6.82
C LYS A 106 13.45 -0.16 6.98
N THR A 107 12.22 -0.64 7.21
CA THR A 107 11.93 -2.07 7.36
C THR A 107 12.11 -2.85 6.05
N LEU A 108 12.10 -2.16 4.90
CA LEU A 108 12.36 -2.78 3.59
C LEU A 108 13.85 -2.83 3.22
N SER A 109 14.74 -2.70 4.18
CA SER A 109 16.19 -2.69 3.99
C SER A 109 16.70 -3.91 3.21
N SER A 110 16.20 -5.13 3.52
CA SER A 110 16.57 -6.36 2.81
C SER A 110 16.19 -6.31 1.33
N LYS A 111 14.94 -5.94 1.02
CA LYS A 111 14.45 -5.82 -0.37
C LYS A 111 15.20 -4.72 -1.13
N ALA A 112 15.44 -3.59 -0.48
CA ALA A 112 16.24 -2.48 -1.00
C ALA A 112 17.68 -2.92 -1.32
N LYS A 113 18.32 -3.67 -0.41
CA LYS A 113 19.67 -4.22 -0.58
C LYS A 113 19.77 -5.17 -1.76
N HIS A 114 18.78 -6.06 -1.95
CA HIS A 114 18.75 -6.96 -3.09
C HIS A 114 18.69 -6.21 -4.42
N LEU A 115 17.79 -5.22 -4.54
CA LEU A 115 17.69 -4.40 -5.75
C LEU A 115 18.93 -3.52 -5.96
N TYR A 116 19.52 -2.98 -4.88
CA TYR A 116 20.80 -2.28 -4.95
C TYR A 116 21.93 -3.17 -5.52
N ASN A 117 22.02 -4.42 -5.05
CA ASN A 117 23.01 -5.39 -5.53
C ASN A 117 22.75 -5.80 -6.99
N MET A 118 21.51 -5.68 -7.47
CA MET A 118 21.16 -5.85 -8.89
C MET A 118 21.51 -4.60 -9.73
N GLY A 119 22.13 -3.58 -9.13
CA GLY A 119 22.64 -2.39 -9.82
C GLY A 119 21.64 -1.23 -9.92
N TYR A 120 20.62 -1.17 -9.06
CA TYR A 120 19.68 -0.05 -9.02
C TYR A 120 20.12 1.03 -8.03
N ASN A 121 19.86 2.30 -8.35
CA ASN A 121 19.68 3.32 -7.35
C ASN A 121 18.36 3.05 -6.65
N ILE A 122 18.26 3.32 -5.35
CA ILE A 122 17.10 2.96 -4.55
C ILE A 122 16.46 4.22 -3.96
N LEU A 123 15.13 4.26 -3.99
CA LEU A 123 14.33 5.19 -3.21
C LEU A 123 13.34 4.38 -2.36
N VAL A 124 13.37 4.59 -1.06
CA VAL A 124 12.47 3.92 -0.11
C VAL A 124 11.66 4.99 0.61
N PRO A 125 10.46 5.32 0.14
CA PRO A 125 9.62 6.33 0.78
C PRO A 125 8.99 5.80 2.07
N ASP A 126 8.87 6.67 3.07
CA ASP A 126 7.86 6.54 4.11
C ASP A 126 6.53 7.04 3.53
N LEU A 127 5.52 6.19 3.48
CA LEU A 127 4.20 6.59 3.02
C LEU A 127 3.56 7.60 3.99
N ARG A 128 2.54 8.33 3.54
CA ARG A 128 1.82 9.28 4.40
C ARG A 128 1.32 8.61 5.68
N GLY A 129 1.51 9.29 6.82
CA GLY A 129 1.13 8.76 8.14
C GLY A 129 2.04 7.64 8.67
N HIS A 130 3.19 7.38 8.03
CA HIS A 130 4.17 6.38 8.46
C HIS A 130 5.57 6.99 8.59
N GLY A 131 6.42 6.32 9.37
CA GLY A 131 7.81 6.72 9.58
C GLY A 131 7.91 8.18 9.98
N ILE A 132 8.72 8.96 9.27
CA ILE A 132 8.88 10.41 9.50
C ILE A 132 8.14 11.27 8.46
N SER A 133 7.34 10.68 7.58
CA SER A 133 6.41 11.40 6.70
C SER A 133 5.23 11.95 7.48
N GLN A 134 4.78 13.15 7.09
CA GLN A 134 3.56 13.72 7.64
C GLN A 134 2.32 12.98 7.15
N GLY A 135 1.24 13.09 7.92
CA GLY A 135 -0.08 12.54 7.61
C GLY A 135 -0.86 12.27 8.89
N ASN A 136 -2.16 12.45 8.86
CA ASN A 136 -3.07 12.20 9.96
C ASN A 136 -4.03 11.03 9.72
N TYR A 137 -3.80 10.32 8.61
CA TYR A 137 -4.47 9.06 8.27
C TYR A 137 -3.56 8.22 7.38
N ILE A 138 -3.80 6.92 7.39
CA ILE A 138 -3.16 5.94 6.52
C ILE A 138 -3.96 5.90 5.21
N GLY A 139 -3.31 6.18 4.09
CA GLY A 139 -3.97 6.34 2.79
C GLY A 139 -4.40 5.03 2.12
N MET A 140 -3.96 3.88 2.67
CA MET A 140 -4.25 2.54 2.12
C MET A 140 -3.99 2.43 0.61
N GLY A 141 -2.97 3.13 0.13
CA GLY A 141 -2.58 3.15 -1.27
C GLY A 141 -3.33 4.18 -2.12
N TRP A 142 -4.44 4.78 -1.66
CA TRP A 142 -5.23 5.66 -2.52
C TRP A 142 -4.57 7.02 -2.73
N ASP A 143 -4.32 7.77 -1.68
CA ASP A 143 -3.59 9.03 -1.82
C ASP A 143 -2.09 8.80 -1.96
N ASP A 144 -1.57 7.74 -1.34
CA ASP A 144 -0.18 7.29 -1.49
C ASP A 144 0.22 7.07 -2.96
N ARG A 145 -0.73 6.62 -3.83
CA ARG A 145 -0.44 6.45 -5.26
C ARG A 145 0.00 7.74 -5.94
N LEU A 146 -0.59 8.86 -5.54
CA LEU A 146 -0.21 10.17 -6.06
C LEU A 146 1.16 10.61 -5.51
N ASP A 147 1.45 10.30 -4.25
CA ASP A 147 2.75 10.56 -3.64
C ASP A 147 3.85 9.78 -4.36
N ILE A 148 3.59 8.50 -4.73
CA ILE A 148 4.52 7.72 -5.56
C ILE A 148 4.73 8.38 -6.92
N VAL A 149 3.69 8.92 -7.56
CA VAL A 149 3.84 9.68 -8.81
C VAL A 149 4.72 10.93 -8.61
N TYR A 150 4.61 11.63 -7.47
CA TYR A 150 5.49 12.76 -7.14
C TYR A 150 6.94 12.31 -6.97
N TRP A 151 7.20 11.20 -6.31
CA TRP A 151 8.54 10.61 -6.17
C TRP A 151 9.13 10.21 -7.52
N ILE A 152 8.35 9.56 -8.39
CA ILE A 152 8.74 9.22 -9.76
C ILE A 152 9.16 10.48 -10.53
N ASN A 153 8.33 11.53 -10.50
CA ASN A 153 8.60 12.78 -11.17
C ASN A 153 9.84 13.50 -10.60
N ASN A 154 10.11 13.37 -9.30
CA ASN A 154 11.33 13.91 -8.68
C ASN A 154 12.59 13.22 -9.21
N ILE A 155 12.56 11.87 -9.35
CA ILE A 155 13.66 11.11 -9.95
C ILE A 155 13.84 11.53 -11.42
N VAL A 156 12.78 11.54 -12.22
CA VAL A 156 12.84 11.88 -13.66
C VAL A 156 13.36 13.31 -13.87
N LYS A 157 12.97 14.25 -13.01
CA LYS A 157 13.47 15.63 -13.07
C LYS A 157 14.98 15.71 -12.83
N SER A 158 15.52 14.91 -11.93
CA SER A 158 16.96 14.87 -11.62
C SER A 158 17.74 13.98 -12.59
N ASN A 159 17.11 12.93 -13.11
CA ASN A 159 17.69 12.03 -14.11
C ASN A 159 16.65 11.70 -15.20
N PRO A 160 16.57 12.48 -16.29
CA PRO A 160 15.63 12.23 -17.38
C PRO A 160 15.82 10.88 -18.11
N GLN A 161 16.99 10.25 -17.98
CA GLN A 161 17.29 8.95 -18.58
C GLN A 161 16.97 7.77 -17.64
N SER A 162 16.44 8.08 -16.44
CA SER A 162 16.13 7.03 -15.45
C SER A 162 15.16 5.99 -16.01
N GLU A 163 15.44 4.72 -15.69
CA GLU A 163 14.54 3.57 -15.92
C GLU A 163 14.09 3.05 -14.57
N ILE A 164 12.81 3.21 -14.26
CA ILE A 164 12.26 3.04 -12.90
C ILE A 164 11.47 1.74 -12.81
N ALA A 165 11.84 0.88 -11.85
CA ALA A 165 11.01 -0.21 -11.35
C ALA A 165 10.27 0.26 -10.08
N LEU A 166 9.01 -0.11 -9.95
CA LEU A 166 8.27 0.00 -8.68
C LEU A 166 8.21 -1.38 -8.04
N HIS A 167 8.50 -1.48 -6.76
CA HIS A 167 8.34 -2.70 -5.98
C HIS A 167 7.52 -2.37 -4.74
N GLY A 168 6.40 -3.05 -4.54
CA GLY A 168 5.55 -2.85 -3.37
C GLY A 168 5.22 -4.16 -2.67
N THR A 169 5.11 -4.13 -1.34
CA THR A 169 4.69 -5.27 -0.52
C THR A 169 3.40 -4.91 0.21
N SER A 170 2.39 -5.78 0.19
CA SER A 170 1.11 -5.62 0.90
C SER A 170 0.41 -4.30 0.53
N MET A 171 0.15 -3.40 1.47
CA MET A 171 -0.36 -2.04 1.17
C MET A 171 0.52 -1.31 0.15
N GLY A 172 1.85 -1.48 0.21
CA GLY A 172 2.76 -0.93 -0.78
C GLY A 172 2.56 -1.52 -2.18
N SER A 173 2.22 -2.80 -2.27
CA SER A 173 1.83 -3.46 -3.51
C SER A 173 0.53 -2.85 -4.07
N ALA A 174 -0.50 -2.71 -3.25
CA ALA A 174 -1.73 -2.04 -3.65
C ALA A 174 -1.47 -0.59 -4.08
N THR A 175 -0.55 0.12 -3.40
CA THR A 175 -0.12 1.48 -3.74
C THR A 175 0.48 1.56 -5.15
N VAL A 176 1.45 0.70 -5.49
CA VAL A 176 2.07 0.72 -6.82
C VAL A 176 1.12 0.25 -7.92
N LEU A 177 0.20 -0.69 -7.59
CA LEU A 177 -0.89 -1.10 -8.49
C LEU A 177 -1.86 0.06 -8.74
N MET A 178 -2.25 0.80 -7.69
CA MET A 178 -3.11 1.98 -7.85
C MET A 178 -2.38 3.10 -8.62
N ALA A 179 -1.08 3.31 -8.39
CA ALA A 179 -0.28 4.26 -9.14
C ALA A 179 -0.16 3.89 -10.62
N SER A 180 -0.21 2.59 -10.96
CA SER A 180 -0.12 2.12 -12.35
C SER A 180 -1.25 2.60 -13.26
N GLY A 181 -2.39 2.95 -12.68
CA GLY A 181 -3.54 3.51 -13.41
C GLY A 181 -3.48 5.03 -13.59
N GLU A 182 -2.50 5.70 -13.02
CA GLU A 182 -2.25 7.12 -13.19
C GLU A 182 -1.41 7.38 -14.46
N LYS A 183 -1.31 8.65 -14.86
CA LYS A 183 -0.46 9.03 -16.00
C LYS A 183 1.01 8.99 -15.58
N LEU A 184 1.62 7.82 -15.69
CA LEU A 184 3.04 7.65 -15.40
C LEU A 184 3.93 8.13 -16.55
N PRO A 185 5.14 8.69 -16.27
CA PRO A 185 6.12 8.99 -17.30
C PRO A 185 6.68 7.69 -17.91
N PRO A 186 7.14 7.73 -19.17
CA PRO A 186 7.66 6.55 -19.87
C PRO A 186 8.93 5.95 -19.23
N ASN A 187 9.48 6.62 -18.25
CA ASN A 187 10.58 6.17 -17.41
C ASN A 187 10.20 4.99 -16.51
N VAL A 188 8.93 4.84 -16.13
CA VAL A 188 8.46 3.69 -15.35
C VAL A 188 8.32 2.51 -16.31
N LYS A 189 9.16 1.48 -16.09
CA LYS A 189 9.32 0.36 -17.01
C LYS A 189 8.63 -0.92 -16.55
N ALA A 190 8.56 -1.14 -15.24
CA ALA A 190 8.03 -2.37 -14.69
C ALA A 190 7.55 -2.18 -13.24
N ILE A 191 6.59 -2.99 -12.84
CA ILE A 191 6.04 -3.02 -11.48
C ILE A 191 6.12 -4.45 -10.95
N VAL A 192 6.59 -4.59 -9.70
CA VAL A 192 6.54 -5.83 -8.92
C VAL A 192 5.57 -5.61 -7.77
N ALA A 193 4.52 -6.40 -7.74
CA ALA A 193 3.43 -6.29 -6.78
C ALA A 193 3.35 -7.58 -5.93
N ASP A 194 3.85 -7.52 -4.70
CA ASP A 194 3.91 -8.64 -3.78
C ASP A 194 2.77 -8.55 -2.76
N CYS A 195 1.90 -9.57 -2.70
CA CYS A 195 0.74 -9.74 -1.81
C CYS A 195 -0.20 -8.52 -1.71
N GLY A 196 -0.55 -7.89 -2.84
CA GLY A 196 -1.46 -6.74 -2.86
C GLY A 196 -2.94 -7.13 -2.94
N TYR A 197 -3.82 -6.25 -2.43
CA TYR A 197 -5.27 -6.45 -2.42
C TYR A 197 -5.98 -5.76 -3.59
N THR A 198 -7.21 -6.22 -3.89
CA THR A 198 -8.06 -5.72 -4.98
C THR A 198 -8.60 -4.31 -4.73
N SER A 199 -9.06 -4.05 -3.51
CA SER A 199 -9.54 -2.75 -3.05
C SER A 199 -9.46 -2.65 -1.54
N VAL A 200 -9.44 -1.42 -1.02
CA VAL A 200 -9.50 -1.19 0.44
C VAL A 200 -10.82 -1.71 1.01
N TYR A 201 -11.91 -1.59 0.24
CA TYR A 201 -13.21 -2.10 0.67
C TYR A 201 -13.19 -3.63 0.83
N ASP A 202 -12.64 -4.37 -0.15
CA ASP A 202 -12.62 -5.84 -0.11
C ASP A 202 -11.69 -6.35 1.00
N GLU A 203 -10.53 -5.69 1.18
CA GLU A 203 -9.60 -5.99 2.26
C GLU A 203 -10.24 -5.76 3.63
N PHE A 204 -10.84 -4.61 3.87
CA PHE A 204 -11.49 -4.30 5.14
C PHE A 204 -12.71 -5.18 5.41
N LYS A 205 -13.46 -5.55 4.37
CA LYS A 205 -14.56 -6.50 4.48
C LYS A 205 -14.06 -7.88 4.91
N HIS A 206 -12.93 -8.34 4.37
CA HIS A 206 -12.29 -9.58 4.75
C HIS A 206 -11.84 -9.51 6.22
N GLN A 207 -11.08 -8.50 6.59
CA GLN A 207 -10.58 -8.29 7.96
C GLN A 207 -11.72 -8.14 8.98
N LEU A 208 -12.80 -7.44 8.64
CA LEU A 208 -13.97 -7.32 9.50
C LEU A 208 -14.58 -8.69 9.82
N LYS A 209 -14.59 -9.60 8.84
CA LYS A 209 -15.10 -10.95 9.02
C LYS A 209 -14.13 -11.81 9.83
N GLU A 210 -12.85 -11.81 9.50
CA GLU A 210 -11.85 -12.69 10.13
C GLU A 210 -11.55 -12.27 11.58
N LEU A 211 -11.31 -10.99 11.83
CA LEU A 211 -10.93 -10.52 13.16
C LEU A 211 -12.11 -10.37 14.12
N PHE A 212 -13.28 -9.95 13.62
CA PHE A 212 -14.40 -9.58 14.48
C PHE A 212 -15.63 -10.47 14.30
N ASN A 213 -15.67 -11.32 13.26
CA ASN A 213 -16.83 -12.12 12.87
C ASN A 213 -18.12 -11.26 12.75
N LEU A 214 -17.98 -10.04 12.24
CA LEU A 214 -19.06 -9.06 12.10
C LEU A 214 -19.62 -9.02 10.68
N PRO A 215 -20.92 -8.66 10.51
CA PRO A 215 -21.52 -8.49 9.20
C PRO A 215 -21.01 -7.22 8.50
N THR A 216 -20.86 -7.28 7.18
CA THR A 216 -20.46 -6.14 6.35
C THR A 216 -21.42 -4.94 6.51
N PHE A 217 -22.75 -5.20 6.41
CA PHE A 217 -23.76 -4.17 6.60
C PHE A 217 -24.25 -4.18 8.07
N PRO A 218 -24.40 -3.02 8.72
CA PRO A 218 -24.17 -1.66 8.22
C PRO A 218 -22.75 -1.13 8.45
N ILE A 219 -21.83 -1.92 9.04
CA ILE A 219 -20.54 -1.47 9.58
C ILE A 219 -19.68 -0.83 8.47
N MET A 220 -19.48 -1.53 7.36
CA MET A 220 -18.69 -0.98 6.25
C MET A 220 -19.29 0.30 5.68
N ASN A 221 -20.63 0.41 5.63
CA ASN A 221 -21.28 1.61 5.11
C ASN A 221 -21.04 2.85 5.98
N VAL A 222 -21.15 2.70 7.32
CA VAL A 222 -20.90 3.83 8.23
C VAL A 222 -19.41 4.16 8.33
N SER A 223 -18.53 3.15 8.22
CA SER A 223 -17.07 3.34 8.16
C SER A 223 -16.65 4.07 6.89
N ASP A 224 -17.24 3.74 5.75
CA ASP A 224 -17.00 4.42 4.47
C ASP A 224 -17.41 5.91 4.52
N ILE A 225 -18.59 6.21 5.09
CA ILE A 225 -19.03 7.59 5.30
C ILE A 225 -18.05 8.37 6.19
N VAL A 226 -17.60 7.77 7.29
CA VAL A 226 -16.64 8.43 8.20
C VAL A 226 -15.28 8.60 7.53
N THR A 227 -14.83 7.62 6.75
CA THR A 227 -13.59 7.70 5.96
C THR A 227 -13.67 8.84 4.95
N HIS A 228 -14.79 8.95 4.23
CA HIS A 228 -14.99 10.05 3.30
C HIS A 228 -14.95 11.44 4.00
N ILE A 229 -15.57 11.57 5.16
CA ILE A 229 -15.57 12.83 5.92
C ILE A 229 -14.17 13.18 6.44
N LYS A 230 -13.39 12.20 6.90
CA LYS A 230 -12.11 12.44 7.60
C LYS A 230 -10.88 12.39 6.69
N ALA A 231 -10.88 11.49 5.71
CA ALA A 231 -9.76 11.25 4.80
C ALA A 231 -10.03 11.71 3.36
N GLY A 232 -11.26 12.11 3.03
CA GLY A 232 -11.61 12.69 1.74
C GLY A 232 -11.85 11.69 0.61
N TYR A 233 -11.79 10.37 0.87
CA TYR A 233 -12.03 9.34 -0.14
C TYR A 233 -13.00 8.26 0.38
N CYS A 234 -13.66 7.55 -0.55
CA CYS A 234 -14.46 6.38 -0.22
C CYS A 234 -13.62 5.10 -0.34
N LEU A 235 -13.88 4.11 0.53
CA LEU A 235 -13.15 2.83 0.52
C LEU A 235 -13.26 2.11 -0.83
N ASN A 236 -14.40 2.26 -1.52
CA ASN A 236 -14.62 1.70 -2.86
C ASN A 236 -13.83 2.41 -3.97
N ASP A 237 -13.49 3.69 -3.79
CA ASP A 237 -12.68 4.44 -4.77
C ASP A 237 -11.22 3.97 -4.72
N ALA A 238 -10.75 3.58 -3.53
CA ALA A 238 -9.42 3.03 -3.29
C ALA A 238 -9.31 1.59 -3.83
N SER A 239 -9.24 1.47 -5.15
CA SER A 239 -9.39 0.22 -5.88
C SER A 239 -8.23 -0.05 -6.83
N ALA A 240 -7.33 -0.96 -6.44
CA ALA A 240 -6.24 -1.43 -7.28
C ALA A 240 -6.76 -2.12 -8.53
N ILE A 241 -7.83 -2.94 -8.42
CA ILE A 241 -8.41 -3.65 -9.57
C ILE A 241 -8.98 -2.70 -10.64
N ASN A 242 -9.48 -1.52 -10.26
CA ASN A 242 -9.93 -0.52 -11.21
C ASN A 242 -8.77 0.27 -11.85
N GLN A 243 -7.66 0.38 -11.15
CA GLN A 243 -6.48 1.08 -11.65
C GLN A 243 -5.64 0.20 -12.59
N VAL A 244 -5.44 -1.09 -12.28
CA VAL A 244 -4.66 -1.98 -13.16
C VAL A 244 -5.31 -2.17 -14.53
N LYS A 245 -6.63 -2.01 -14.66
CA LYS A 245 -7.34 -1.98 -15.97
C LYS A 245 -6.86 -0.85 -16.88
N LYS A 246 -6.34 0.25 -16.31
CA LYS A 246 -5.83 1.42 -17.02
C LYS A 246 -4.33 1.35 -17.24
N SER A 247 -3.65 0.46 -16.53
CA SER A 247 -2.19 0.34 -16.59
C SER A 247 -1.70 -0.04 -17.98
N THR A 248 -0.64 0.61 -18.41
CA THR A 248 0.13 0.25 -19.61
C THR A 248 1.52 -0.27 -19.28
N THR A 249 1.89 -0.24 -17.99
CA THR A 249 3.19 -0.70 -17.50
C THR A 249 3.13 -2.20 -17.22
N PRO A 250 4.13 -2.99 -17.61
CA PRO A 250 4.21 -4.41 -17.28
C PRO A 250 4.22 -4.69 -15.77
N ILE A 251 3.48 -5.71 -15.32
CA ILE A 251 3.30 -6.02 -13.90
C ILE A 251 3.65 -7.49 -13.62
N LEU A 252 4.53 -7.72 -12.65
CA LEU A 252 4.75 -9.03 -12.03
C LEU A 252 3.97 -9.08 -10.70
N TYR A 253 3.03 -10.01 -10.61
CA TYR A 253 2.31 -10.33 -9.38
C TYR A 253 3.00 -11.47 -8.65
N ILE A 254 3.22 -11.31 -7.34
CA ILE A 254 3.77 -12.35 -6.46
C ILE A 254 2.82 -12.51 -5.28
N HIS A 255 2.57 -13.75 -4.85
CA HIS A 255 1.72 -14.00 -3.68
C HIS A 255 2.02 -15.39 -3.08
N GLY A 256 1.99 -15.49 -1.77
CA GLY A 256 2.02 -16.75 -1.05
C GLY A 256 0.64 -17.44 -1.11
N ASP A 257 0.61 -18.76 -1.33
CA ASP A 257 -0.67 -19.50 -1.43
C ASP A 257 -1.33 -19.78 -0.08
N LYS A 258 -0.66 -19.42 1.01
CA LYS A 258 -1.15 -19.51 2.40
C LYS A 258 -1.40 -18.15 3.04
N ASP A 259 -1.40 -17.09 2.24
CA ASP A 259 -1.75 -15.75 2.70
C ASP A 259 -3.25 -15.68 3.02
N ASP A 260 -3.57 -15.59 4.29
CA ASP A 260 -4.93 -15.44 4.82
C ASP A 260 -5.21 -14.01 5.31
N PHE A 261 -4.18 -13.16 5.39
CA PHE A 261 -4.34 -11.74 5.70
C PHE A 261 -4.81 -10.95 4.45
N VAL A 262 -4.07 -11.03 3.33
CA VAL A 262 -4.57 -10.63 2.01
C VAL A 262 -4.84 -11.89 1.20
N PRO A 263 -6.10 -12.31 1.03
CA PRO A 263 -6.41 -13.62 0.44
C PRO A 263 -5.79 -13.81 -0.95
N TYR A 264 -5.16 -14.97 -1.15
CA TYR A 264 -4.48 -15.32 -2.40
C TYR A 264 -5.33 -15.09 -3.67
N TYR A 265 -6.66 -15.33 -3.61
CA TYR A 265 -7.54 -15.13 -4.77
C TYR A 265 -7.52 -13.69 -5.30
N MET A 266 -7.17 -12.70 -4.46
CA MET A 266 -7.09 -11.30 -4.88
C MET A 266 -5.98 -11.09 -5.93
N MET A 267 -4.89 -11.85 -5.87
CA MET A 267 -3.88 -11.84 -6.93
C MET A 267 -4.46 -12.29 -8.27
N ASP A 268 -5.25 -13.38 -8.29
CA ASP A 268 -5.86 -13.87 -9.52
C ASP A 268 -6.85 -12.87 -10.12
N GLU A 269 -7.64 -12.19 -9.28
CA GLU A 269 -8.55 -11.13 -9.72
C GLU A 269 -7.78 -9.94 -10.32
N LEU A 270 -6.74 -9.46 -9.65
CA LEU A 270 -5.87 -8.38 -10.13
C LEU A 270 -5.18 -8.77 -11.45
N TYR A 271 -4.60 -9.97 -11.50
CA TYR A 271 -3.95 -10.49 -12.71
C TYR A 271 -4.94 -10.52 -13.88
N ASN A 272 -6.13 -11.09 -13.68
CA ASN A 272 -7.14 -11.19 -14.73
C ASN A 272 -7.66 -9.82 -15.21
N ALA A 273 -7.75 -8.84 -14.31
CA ALA A 273 -8.22 -7.49 -14.63
C ALA A 273 -7.17 -6.62 -15.35
N THR A 274 -5.89 -6.97 -15.27
CA THR A 274 -4.78 -6.21 -15.85
C THR A 274 -4.76 -6.33 -17.36
N ASN A 275 -4.68 -5.18 -18.06
CA ASN A 275 -4.62 -5.14 -19.53
C ASN A 275 -3.19 -5.07 -20.09
N SER A 276 -2.20 -4.60 -19.31
CA SER A 276 -0.79 -4.55 -19.72
C SER A 276 -0.16 -5.96 -19.74
N GLU A 277 1.07 -6.06 -20.24
CA GLU A 277 1.89 -7.27 -20.09
C GLU A 277 1.99 -7.64 -18.61
N LYS A 278 1.86 -8.92 -18.31
CA LYS A 278 1.76 -9.39 -16.93
C LYS A 278 2.30 -10.79 -16.75
N GLU A 279 2.90 -11.02 -15.60
CA GLU A 279 3.36 -12.33 -15.14
C GLU A 279 2.87 -12.55 -13.72
N LYS A 280 2.79 -13.79 -13.27
CA LYS A 280 2.49 -14.11 -11.87
C LYS A 280 3.41 -15.21 -11.34
N LEU A 281 3.73 -15.12 -10.06
CA LEU A 281 4.48 -16.10 -9.30
C LEU A 281 3.72 -16.43 -8.03
N THR A 282 3.40 -17.70 -7.84
CA THR A 282 2.88 -18.23 -6.58
C THR A 282 4.05 -18.80 -5.78
N ILE A 283 4.17 -18.42 -4.52
CA ILE A 283 5.11 -19.03 -3.58
C ILE A 283 4.36 -20.05 -2.73
N GLU A 284 4.64 -21.32 -2.97
CA GLU A 284 4.02 -22.43 -2.24
C GLU A 284 4.43 -22.38 -0.76
N GLY A 285 3.44 -22.45 0.13
CA GLY A 285 3.63 -22.32 1.58
C GLY A 285 3.92 -20.90 2.07
N GLY A 286 3.92 -19.89 1.17
CA GLY A 286 4.10 -18.50 1.55
C GLY A 286 2.84 -17.94 2.24
N GLU A 287 3.05 -17.28 3.36
CA GLU A 287 2.06 -16.49 4.10
C GLU A 287 2.18 -15.01 3.73
N HIS A 288 1.48 -14.14 4.47
CA HIS A 288 1.50 -12.70 4.18
C HIS A 288 2.91 -12.11 4.26
N ALA A 289 3.32 -11.41 3.18
CA ALA A 289 4.55 -10.63 3.07
C ALA A 289 5.87 -11.39 3.32
N ASN A 290 5.86 -12.74 3.33
CA ASN A 290 7.05 -13.56 3.57
C ASN A 290 7.56 -14.35 2.35
N SER A 291 7.03 -14.09 1.16
CA SER A 291 7.38 -14.78 -0.10
C SER A 291 8.87 -14.83 -0.37
N ASP A 292 9.59 -13.76 -0.08
CA ASP A 292 11.04 -13.63 -0.24
C ASP A 292 11.85 -14.42 0.81
N LEU A 293 11.25 -14.77 1.94
CA LEU A 293 11.87 -15.59 2.99
C LEU A 293 11.60 -17.09 2.74
N VAL A 294 10.40 -17.45 2.28
CA VAL A 294 10.02 -18.86 2.04
C VAL A 294 10.80 -19.45 0.88
N ASN A 295 10.93 -18.73 -0.23
CA ASN A 295 11.72 -19.18 -1.36
C ASN A 295 12.53 -18.02 -1.99
N PRO A 296 13.60 -17.56 -1.32
CA PRO A 296 14.38 -16.41 -1.76
C PRO A 296 14.97 -16.56 -3.16
N LYS A 297 15.42 -17.76 -3.50
CA LYS A 297 16.02 -18.02 -4.82
C LYS A 297 15.00 -17.85 -5.94
N LEU A 298 13.82 -18.46 -5.80
CA LEU A 298 12.76 -18.37 -6.81
C LEU A 298 12.24 -16.93 -6.90
N TYR A 299 11.96 -16.29 -5.75
CA TYR A 299 11.49 -14.92 -5.65
C TYR A 299 12.41 -13.94 -6.40
N TRP A 300 13.67 -13.87 -6.00
CA TRP A 300 14.62 -12.91 -6.56
C TRP A 300 15.04 -13.24 -8.00
N SER A 301 15.14 -14.52 -8.38
CA SER A 301 15.42 -14.86 -9.78
C SER A 301 14.27 -14.51 -10.71
N THR A 302 13.02 -14.66 -10.27
CA THR A 302 11.85 -14.26 -11.05
C THR A 302 11.79 -12.74 -11.23
N ILE A 303 12.00 -11.96 -10.15
CA ILE A 303 12.08 -10.50 -10.24
C ILE A 303 13.20 -10.06 -11.18
N ALA A 304 14.39 -10.62 -11.05
CA ALA A 304 15.53 -10.27 -11.91
C ALA A 304 15.24 -10.57 -13.40
N ASN A 305 14.66 -11.73 -13.68
CA ASN A 305 14.29 -12.13 -15.04
C ASN A 305 13.19 -11.20 -15.60
N PHE A 306 12.18 -10.89 -14.81
CA PHE A 306 11.10 -9.99 -15.22
C PHE A 306 11.62 -8.58 -15.51
N LEU A 307 12.35 -7.96 -14.57
CA LEU A 307 12.86 -6.61 -14.72
C LEU A 307 13.83 -6.48 -15.91
N SER A 308 14.64 -7.51 -16.18
CA SER A 308 15.61 -7.51 -17.31
C SER A 308 14.96 -7.44 -18.69
N LYS A 309 13.65 -7.73 -18.81
CA LYS A 309 12.91 -7.62 -20.08
C LYS A 309 12.64 -6.16 -20.44
N TYR A 310 12.51 -5.29 -19.45
CA TYR A 310 12.02 -3.92 -19.62
C TYR A 310 13.05 -2.85 -19.25
N ILE A 311 14.01 -3.17 -18.38
CA ILE A 311 15.05 -2.25 -17.90
C ILE A 311 16.39 -2.67 -18.50
N LYS A 312 17.00 -1.74 -19.24
CA LYS A 312 18.23 -2.02 -19.98
C LYS A 312 19.42 -2.21 -19.04
N LYS A 313 20.39 -2.98 -19.49
CA LYS A 313 21.64 -3.22 -18.77
C LYS A 313 22.54 -1.98 -18.74
#